data_9afff2931e3bb0e93d80a5d7c01d1a12
#
_entry.id   9afff2931e3bb0e93d80a5d7c01d1a12
#
_cell.length_a   1.000
_cell.length_b   1.000
_cell.length_c   1.000
_cell.angle_alpha   90.00
_cell.angle_beta   90.00
_cell.angle_gamma   90.00
#
_symmetry.space_group_name_H-M   'P 1'
#
loop_
_entity.id
_entity.type
_entity.pdbx_description
1 polymer ?
#
loop_
_entity_poly.entity_id
_entity_poly.type
_entity_poly.pdbx_seq_one_letter_code
_entity_poly.pdbx_strand_id
1 'polypeptide(L)'
;MRDDARDNPVSSSNSHLDTSFAEDPSNRHIHEDDSWKYRAPYQSQKDDEFSPVKWEAKCHCGNVQYQIKQERPLAAKYCHCRASAPFQWCAVFRKTDIRFKQGTDSLMFYSSHEKSKKYQLPTKVYCSNCNSPIMDEGRNMCLIFPELIDLGQTEEEHLIRRKVFEIDRRLVEVHDDKPKWSELDKLSDLLNDDGHKI
;
A
#
# COMPACT_ATOMS: atom_id res chain seq x y z
N MET A 1 61.11 -23.91 36.97
CA MET A 1 60.50 -25.23 37.24
C MET A 1 59.14 -25.21 36.64
N ARG A 2 59.05 -25.87 35.48
CA ARG A 2 57.99 -26.72 34.96
C ARG A 2 56.61 -26.07 34.87
N ASP A 3 56.18 -25.57 33.71
CA ASP A 3 55.62 -26.35 32.56
C ASP A 3 54.34 -27.08 32.97
N ASP A 4 53.23 -26.63 32.39
CA ASP A 4 52.36 -27.53 31.63
C ASP A 4 51.34 -26.75 30.86
N ALA A 5 51.64 -26.64 29.54
CA ALA A 5 50.66 -26.27 28.52
C ALA A 5 49.73 -27.46 28.33
N ARG A 6 48.42 -27.25 28.37
CA ARG A 6 47.45 -28.19 27.81
C ARG A 6 46.75 -27.57 26.65
N ASP A 7 47.17 -28.00 25.49
CA ASP A 7 46.47 -27.84 24.20
C ASP A 7 45.07 -28.46 24.28
N ASN A 8 44.06 -27.65 24.09
CA ASN A 8 42.73 -28.13 23.74
C ASN A 8 42.51 -27.92 22.23
N PRO A 9 42.20 -28.93 21.47
CA PRO A 9 41.86 -28.77 20.05
C PRO A 9 40.50 -28.12 19.93
N VAL A 10 40.50 -26.97 19.26
CA VAL A 10 39.25 -26.30 18.81
C VAL A 10 38.64 -27.18 17.73
N SER A 11 37.56 -27.85 18.08
CA SER A 11 36.69 -28.55 17.15
C SER A 11 35.96 -27.50 16.30
N SER A 12 36.37 -27.40 15.07
CA SER A 12 35.68 -26.64 14.02
C SER A 12 34.38 -27.37 13.62
N SER A 13 33.28 -27.03 14.27
CA SER A 13 31.96 -27.41 13.78
C SER A 13 31.58 -26.48 12.63
N ASN A 14 31.77 -26.97 11.41
CA ASN A 14 31.15 -26.42 10.21
C ASN A 14 29.63 -26.52 10.38
N SER A 15 29.00 -25.45 10.80
CA SER A 15 27.55 -25.30 10.65
C SER A 15 27.28 -24.97 9.16
N HIS A 16 26.93 -25.98 8.41
CA HIS A 16 26.26 -25.78 7.14
C HIS A 16 24.99 -24.97 7.40
N LEU A 17 25.00 -23.71 7.00
CA LEU A 17 23.77 -22.94 6.83
C LEU A 17 23.01 -23.63 5.70
N ASP A 18 22.01 -24.40 6.08
CA ASP A 18 21.02 -24.97 5.18
C ASP A 18 20.21 -23.83 4.59
N THR A 19 20.57 -23.42 3.37
CA THR A 19 19.89 -22.37 2.59
C THR A 19 18.73 -22.93 1.78
N SER A 20 18.18 -24.06 2.18
CA SER A 20 16.94 -24.55 1.59
C SER A 20 15.73 -23.78 2.17
N PHE A 21 15.57 -22.52 1.75
CA PHE A 21 14.24 -21.93 1.71
C PHE A 21 13.46 -22.65 0.59
N ALA A 22 13.10 -23.89 0.84
CA ALA A 22 12.06 -24.53 0.06
C ALA A 22 10.81 -23.68 0.26
N GLU A 23 10.37 -23.01 -0.81
CA GLU A 23 9.09 -22.35 -0.84
C GLU A 23 8.05 -23.40 -0.46
N ASP A 24 7.45 -23.23 0.72
CA ASP A 24 6.36 -24.07 1.18
C ASP A 24 5.21 -23.93 0.16
N PRO A 25 4.84 -25.00 -0.57
CA PRO A 25 3.76 -24.96 -1.54
C PRO A 25 2.41 -24.57 -0.91
N SER A 26 2.29 -24.66 0.43
CA SER A 26 1.09 -24.26 1.18
C SER A 26 0.95 -22.73 1.31
N ASN A 27 1.97 -21.95 0.95
CA ASN A 27 1.94 -20.49 1.04
C ASN A 27 1.41 -19.82 -0.25
N ARG A 28 0.84 -20.58 -1.18
CA ARG A 28 -0.03 -20.01 -2.21
C ARG A 28 -1.25 -19.46 -1.49
N HIS A 29 -1.39 -18.15 -1.44
CA HIS A 29 -2.54 -17.46 -0.88
C HIS A 29 -3.78 -17.86 -1.68
N ILE A 30 -4.40 -18.97 -1.30
CA ILE A 30 -5.71 -19.37 -1.83
C ILE A 30 -6.70 -18.37 -1.21
N HIS A 31 -7.11 -17.41 -1.99
CA HIS A 31 -8.25 -16.57 -1.65
C HIS A 31 -9.48 -17.47 -1.71
N GLU A 32 -10.03 -17.84 -0.56
CA GLU A 32 -11.24 -18.67 -0.44
C GLU A 32 -12.45 -18.08 -1.17
N ASP A 33 -12.38 -16.77 -1.47
CA ASP A 33 -13.40 -16.04 -2.22
C ASP A 33 -12.73 -15.15 -3.28
N ASP A 34 -12.77 -15.59 -4.53
CA ASP A 34 -12.29 -14.85 -5.70
C ASP A 34 -13.32 -13.86 -6.27
N SER A 35 -14.44 -13.65 -5.61
CA SER A 35 -15.53 -12.78 -6.08
C SER A 35 -15.08 -11.34 -6.31
N TRP A 36 -14.00 -10.91 -5.65
CA TRP A 36 -13.41 -9.59 -5.85
C TRP A 36 -12.89 -9.36 -7.29
N LYS A 37 -12.46 -10.42 -7.98
CA LYS A 37 -11.96 -10.35 -9.38
C LYS A 37 -13.02 -9.87 -10.36
N TYR A 38 -14.30 -10.02 -10.03
CA TYR A 38 -15.43 -9.68 -10.90
C TYR A 38 -16.03 -8.29 -10.64
N ARG A 39 -15.37 -7.46 -9.86
CA ARG A 39 -15.81 -6.09 -9.58
C ARG A 39 -14.66 -5.09 -9.68
N ALA A 40 -15.03 -3.82 -9.87
CA ALA A 40 -14.05 -2.74 -9.92
C ALA A 40 -13.22 -2.70 -8.62
N PRO A 41 -11.93 -2.45 -8.73
CA PRO A 41 -11.16 -2.11 -9.93
C PRO A 41 -10.59 -3.33 -10.68
N TYR A 42 -10.86 -4.56 -10.25
CA TYR A 42 -10.17 -5.78 -10.69
C TYR A 42 -10.82 -6.46 -11.91
N GLN A 43 -12.12 -6.24 -12.11
CA GLN A 43 -12.81 -6.85 -13.24
C GLN A 43 -12.17 -6.47 -14.57
N SER A 44 -12.03 -7.44 -15.45
CA SER A 44 -11.56 -7.20 -16.80
C SER A 44 -12.53 -6.28 -17.53
N GLN A 45 -12.03 -5.21 -18.10
CA GLN A 45 -12.79 -4.25 -18.92
C GLN A 45 -12.11 -4.09 -20.27
N LYS A 46 -12.90 -3.97 -21.33
CA LYS A 46 -12.36 -3.70 -22.66
C LYS A 46 -11.81 -2.27 -22.75
N ASP A 47 -10.90 -2.04 -23.69
CA ASP A 47 -10.25 -0.74 -23.83
C ASP A 47 -11.22 0.38 -24.22
N ASP A 48 -12.24 0.07 -25.02
CA ASP A 48 -13.29 1.00 -25.40
C ASP A 48 -14.21 1.40 -24.23
N GLU A 49 -14.44 0.48 -23.29
CA GLU A 49 -15.26 0.72 -22.10
C GLU A 49 -14.52 1.57 -21.04
N PHE A 50 -13.19 1.53 -21.04
CA PHE A 50 -12.36 2.26 -20.08
C PHE A 50 -11.62 3.47 -20.70
N SER A 51 -12.11 4.01 -21.77
CA SER A 51 -11.54 5.19 -22.44
C SER A 51 -12.16 6.50 -21.92
N PRO A 52 -11.40 7.63 -21.93
CA PRO A 52 -9.96 7.73 -22.18
C PRO A 52 -9.11 7.35 -20.94
N VAL A 53 -7.98 6.70 -21.17
CA VAL A 53 -6.95 6.51 -20.12
C VAL A 53 -6.16 7.79 -19.97
N LYS A 54 -6.00 8.26 -18.74
CA LYS A 54 -5.25 9.47 -18.42
C LYS A 54 -3.87 9.15 -17.84
N TRP A 55 -3.79 8.11 -17.01
CA TRP A 55 -2.55 7.73 -16.33
C TRP A 55 -2.33 6.25 -16.39
N GLU A 56 -1.08 5.88 -16.57
CA GLU A 56 -0.56 4.52 -16.40
C GLU A 56 0.15 4.46 -15.04
N ALA A 57 0.05 3.31 -14.38
CA ALA A 57 0.71 3.09 -13.12
C ALA A 57 1.19 1.65 -13.01
N LYS A 58 2.28 1.44 -12.27
CA LYS A 58 2.88 0.11 -12.10
C LYS A 58 3.58 -0.04 -10.75
N CYS A 59 3.64 -1.25 -10.25
CA CYS A 59 4.50 -1.58 -9.12
C CYS A 59 5.99 -1.50 -9.50
N HIS A 60 6.87 -1.50 -8.52
CA HIS A 60 8.31 -1.37 -8.74
C HIS A 60 8.87 -2.40 -9.73
N CYS A 61 8.43 -3.67 -9.68
CA CYS A 61 8.91 -4.70 -10.60
C CYS A 61 8.16 -4.74 -11.95
N GLY A 62 7.11 -3.93 -12.13
CA GLY A 62 6.31 -3.88 -13.35
C GLY A 62 5.32 -5.03 -13.53
N ASN A 63 5.27 -6.01 -12.62
CA ASN A 63 4.38 -7.16 -12.73
C ASN A 63 2.90 -6.76 -12.59
N VAL A 64 2.58 -5.84 -11.69
CA VAL A 64 1.25 -5.25 -11.53
C VAL A 64 1.20 -3.93 -12.27
N GLN A 65 0.26 -3.80 -13.21
CA GLN A 65 0.03 -2.57 -13.97
C GLN A 65 -1.46 -2.23 -13.95
N TYR A 66 -1.76 -0.95 -13.81
CA TYR A 66 -3.13 -0.46 -13.79
C TYR A 66 -3.24 0.92 -14.45
N GLN A 67 -4.43 1.29 -14.79
CA GLN A 67 -4.76 2.51 -15.53
C GLN A 67 -5.79 3.32 -14.74
N ILE A 68 -5.74 4.64 -14.91
CA ILE A 68 -6.65 5.58 -14.29
C ILE A 68 -7.26 6.45 -15.40
N LYS A 69 -8.59 6.55 -15.44
CA LYS A 69 -9.30 7.33 -16.47
C LYS A 69 -9.54 8.77 -16.08
N GLN A 70 -9.45 9.12 -14.80
CA GLN A 70 -9.61 10.49 -14.32
C GLN A 70 -8.28 11.25 -14.39
N GLU A 71 -8.34 12.49 -14.89
CA GLU A 71 -7.18 13.37 -14.96
C GLU A 71 -6.71 13.82 -13.56
N ARG A 72 -7.66 14.09 -12.66
CA ARG A 72 -7.39 14.56 -11.30
C ARG A 72 -8.02 13.64 -10.27
N PRO A 73 -7.34 13.40 -9.14
CA PRO A 73 -7.94 12.70 -8.03
C PRO A 73 -9.08 13.55 -7.41
N LEU A 74 -9.99 12.89 -6.74
CA LEU A 74 -11.02 13.55 -5.94
C LEU A 74 -10.41 14.33 -4.77
N ALA A 75 -9.32 13.83 -4.23
CA ALA A 75 -8.49 14.47 -3.22
C ALA A 75 -7.10 13.86 -3.23
N ALA A 76 -6.10 14.59 -2.72
CA ALA A 76 -4.81 14.04 -2.38
C ALA A 76 -4.52 14.35 -0.91
N LYS A 77 -4.02 13.35 -0.16
CA LYS A 77 -3.94 13.39 1.29
C LYS A 77 -2.67 12.73 1.80
N TYR A 78 -2.21 13.19 2.96
CA TYR A 78 -1.28 12.44 3.78
C TYR A 78 -2.06 11.72 4.88
N CYS A 79 -2.02 10.40 4.88
CA CYS A 79 -2.63 9.58 5.92
C CYS A 79 -1.57 9.28 6.98
N HIS A 80 -1.85 9.63 8.23
CA HIS A 80 -0.98 9.40 9.38
C HIS A 80 -1.53 8.33 10.33
N CYS A 81 -2.48 7.53 9.87
CA CYS A 81 -3.03 6.47 10.67
C CYS A 81 -1.98 5.40 10.98
N ARG A 82 -2.22 4.61 12.03
CA ARG A 82 -1.32 3.56 12.49
C ARG A 82 -0.94 2.56 11.39
N ALA A 83 -1.89 2.24 10.51
CA ALA A 83 -1.67 1.31 9.41
C ALA A 83 -0.85 1.92 8.25
N SER A 84 -0.62 3.23 8.27
CA SER A 84 0.12 3.98 7.26
C SER A 84 1.42 4.59 7.80
N ALA A 85 1.86 4.17 9.00
CA ALA A 85 3.02 4.72 9.67
C ALA A 85 4.31 4.64 8.82
N PRO A 86 5.17 5.69 8.81
CA PRO A 86 5.02 6.96 9.52
C PRO A 86 3.95 7.87 8.90
N PHE A 87 3.73 7.81 7.61
CA PHE A 87 2.63 8.42 6.85
C PHE A 87 2.57 7.81 5.44
N GLN A 88 1.44 8.01 4.78
CA GLN A 88 1.22 7.60 3.40
C GLN A 88 0.66 8.78 2.61
N TRP A 89 1.36 9.17 1.55
CA TRP A 89 0.77 10.06 0.55
C TRP A 89 -0.13 9.26 -0.38
N CYS A 90 -1.36 9.70 -0.53
CA CYS A 90 -2.34 9.00 -1.35
C CYS A 90 -3.21 9.95 -2.17
N ALA A 91 -3.53 9.52 -3.37
CA ALA A 91 -4.48 10.13 -4.28
C ALA A 91 -5.77 9.30 -4.30
N VAL A 92 -6.91 9.94 -4.05
CA VAL A 92 -8.22 9.29 -3.90
C VAL A 92 -8.94 9.25 -5.23
N PHE A 93 -9.29 8.07 -5.70
CA PHE A 93 -10.09 7.84 -6.90
C PHE A 93 -11.27 6.91 -6.60
N ARG A 94 -12.32 6.95 -7.43
CA ARG A 94 -13.35 5.91 -7.38
C ARG A 94 -12.79 4.61 -7.91
N LYS A 95 -13.25 3.48 -7.40
CA LYS A 95 -12.88 2.16 -7.91
C LYS A 95 -13.15 2.02 -9.42
N THR A 96 -14.24 2.60 -9.89
CA THR A 96 -14.65 2.59 -11.32
C THR A 96 -13.76 3.45 -12.21
N ASP A 97 -12.90 4.27 -11.64
CA ASP A 97 -11.93 5.09 -12.38
C ASP A 97 -10.58 4.39 -12.57
N ILE A 98 -10.46 3.17 -12.03
CA ILE A 98 -9.24 2.36 -12.04
C ILE A 98 -9.55 1.01 -12.65
N ARG A 99 -8.64 0.51 -13.50
CA ARG A 99 -8.66 -0.89 -13.95
C ARG A 99 -7.26 -1.46 -13.94
N PHE A 100 -7.14 -2.73 -13.62
CA PHE A 100 -5.89 -3.47 -13.77
C PHE A 100 -5.74 -3.93 -15.20
N LYS A 101 -4.56 -3.70 -15.78
CA LYS A 101 -4.18 -4.14 -17.12
C LYS A 101 -3.54 -5.53 -17.08
N GLN A 102 -2.76 -5.78 -16.02
CA GLN A 102 -2.16 -7.07 -15.76
C GLN A 102 -1.79 -7.23 -14.28
N GLY A 103 -1.50 -8.46 -13.88
CA GLY A 103 -0.93 -8.79 -12.58
C GLY A 103 -1.94 -8.90 -11.45
N THR A 104 -3.23 -9.05 -11.73
CA THR A 104 -4.26 -9.25 -10.69
C THR A 104 -4.02 -10.54 -9.89
N ASP A 105 -3.45 -11.57 -10.49
CA ASP A 105 -3.10 -12.82 -9.80
C ASP A 105 -1.85 -12.69 -8.91
N SER A 106 -1.13 -11.57 -9.03
CA SER A 106 0.03 -11.22 -8.21
C SER A 106 -0.30 -10.20 -7.13
N LEU A 107 -1.55 -10.07 -6.75
CA LEU A 107 -1.95 -9.18 -5.67
C LEU A 107 -2.01 -9.94 -4.34
N MET A 108 -1.59 -9.24 -3.28
CA MET A 108 -1.80 -9.64 -1.89
C MET A 108 -2.68 -8.61 -1.22
N PHE A 109 -3.47 -9.09 -0.26
CA PHE A 109 -4.37 -8.27 0.52
C PHE A 109 -4.02 -8.32 2.01
N TYR A 110 -4.28 -7.22 2.70
CA TYR A 110 -4.22 -7.18 4.15
C TYR A 110 -5.29 -6.27 4.72
N SER A 111 -6.27 -6.87 5.40
CA SER A 111 -7.25 -6.13 6.19
C SER A 111 -6.70 -5.84 7.57
N SER A 112 -6.40 -4.56 7.85
CA SER A 112 -5.86 -4.14 9.14
C SER A 112 -6.86 -4.28 10.29
N HIS A 113 -8.15 -4.17 10.01
CA HIS A 113 -9.22 -4.34 10.99
C HIS A 113 -9.30 -5.79 11.47
N GLU A 114 -9.36 -6.72 10.53
CA GLU A 114 -9.47 -8.15 10.82
C GLU A 114 -8.10 -8.82 11.04
N LYS A 115 -6.99 -8.08 10.85
CA LYS A 115 -5.62 -8.61 10.89
C LYS A 115 -5.45 -9.86 10.02
N SER A 116 -6.08 -9.85 8.86
CA SER A 116 -6.21 -11.00 7.96
C SER A 116 -5.64 -10.68 6.58
N LYS A 117 -5.08 -11.70 5.92
CA LYS A 117 -4.66 -11.65 4.52
C LYS A 117 -5.79 -12.00 3.53
N LYS A 118 -6.98 -12.32 4.03
CA LYS A 118 -8.17 -12.52 3.18
C LYS A 118 -8.63 -11.18 2.62
N TYR A 119 -9.17 -11.22 1.40
CA TYR A 119 -9.78 -10.03 0.82
C TYR A 119 -11.01 -9.61 1.61
N GLN A 120 -10.91 -8.51 2.32
CA GLN A 120 -11.99 -7.94 3.12
C GLN A 120 -11.81 -6.43 3.23
N LEU A 121 -12.82 -5.68 2.82
CA LEU A 121 -12.76 -4.22 2.83
C LEU A 121 -12.97 -3.61 4.23
N PRO A 122 -12.21 -2.58 4.59
CA PRO A 122 -11.11 -1.99 3.83
C PRO A 122 -9.85 -2.87 3.85
N THR A 123 -9.10 -2.87 2.76
CA THR A 123 -7.89 -3.67 2.62
C THR A 123 -6.74 -2.89 2.00
N LYS A 124 -5.52 -3.22 2.40
CA LYS A 124 -4.31 -2.80 1.72
C LYS A 124 -3.96 -3.81 0.63
N VAL A 125 -3.55 -3.31 -0.51
CA VAL A 125 -3.24 -4.10 -1.70
C VAL A 125 -1.78 -3.95 -2.05
N TYR A 126 -1.07 -5.06 -2.21
CA TYR A 126 0.35 -5.12 -2.47
C TYR A 126 0.65 -6.02 -3.68
N CYS A 127 1.78 -5.77 -4.31
CA CYS A 127 2.34 -6.72 -5.26
C CYS A 127 3.02 -7.88 -4.50
N SER A 128 2.66 -9.14 -4.80
CA SER A 128 3.25 -10.32 -4.14
C SER A 128 4.73 -10.55 -4.50
N ASN A 129 5.18 -9.99 -5.63
CA ASN A 129 6.54 -10.19 -6.11
C ASN A 129 7.54 -9.19 -5.52
N CYS A 130 7.19 -7.90 -5.43
CA CYS A 130 8.12 -6.86 -4.96
C CYS A 130 7.63 -6.13 -3.70
N ASN A 131 6.50 -6.53 -3.14
CA ASN A 131 5.89 -5.94 -1.96
C ASN A 131 5.56 -4.42 -2.09
N SER A 132 5.60 -3.86 -3.30
CA SER A 132 5.13 -2.49 -3.51
C SER A 132 3.69 -2.35 -3.04
N PRO A 133 3.38 -1.39 -2.19
CA PRO A 133 2.00 -1.04 -1.89
C PRO A 133 1.37 -0.45 -3.15
N ILE A 134 0.22 -1.01 -3.56
CA ILE A 134 -0.49 -0.58 -4.78
C ILE A 134 -1.54 0.46 -4.42
N MET A 135 -2.37 0.17 -3.43
CA MET A 135 -3.44 1.05 -2.96
C MET A 135 -3.99 0.60 -1.63
N ASP A 136 -4.70 1.50 -0.96
CA ASP A 136 -5.65 1.14 0.10
C ASP A 136 -7.05 1.15 -0.51
N GLU A 137 -7.71 0.01 -0.47
CA GLU A 137 -9.04 -0.16 -1.06
C GLU A 137 -10.13 -0.05 0.01
N GLY A 138 -11.01 0.93 -0.18
CA GLY A 138 -12.23 1.11 0.60
C GLY A 138 -13.45 0.50 -0.09
N ARG A 139 -14.65 0.85 0.36
CA ARG A 139 -15.90 0.35 -0.25
C ARG A 139 -16.10 0.86 -1.68
N ASN A 140 -15.94 2.16 -1.90
CA ASN A 140 -16.19 2.84 -3.17
C ASN A 140 -14.97 3.54 -3.75
N MET A 141 -13.92 3.73 -2.95
CA MET A 141 -12.73 4.50 -3.28
C MET A 141 -11.48 3.65 -3.15
N CYS A 142 -10.47 4.04 -3.91
CA CYS A 142 -9.09 3.59 -3.75
C CYS A 142 -8.20 4.78 -3.44
N LEU A 143 -7.29 4.58 -2.51
CA LEU A 143 -6.22 5.51 -2.17
C LEU A 143 -4.95 5.00 -2.84
N ILE A 144 -4.63 5.54 -4.00
CA ILE A 144 -3.48 5.15 -4.82
C ILE A 144 -2.23 5.86 -4.31
N PHE A 145 -1.10 5.19 -4.38
CA PHE A 145 0.21 5.81 -4.13
C PHE A 145 0.65 6.59 -5.37
N PRO A 146 0.78 7.92 -5.31
CA PRO A 146 1.13 8.74 -6.46
C PRO A 146 2.48 8.39 -7.07
N GLU A 147 3.42 7.87 -6.27
CA GLU A 147 4.76 7.46 -6.72
C GLU A 147 4.74 6.31 -7.71
N LEU A 148 3.62 5.57 -7.79
CA LEU A 148 3.43 4.50 -8.77
C LEU A 148 2.81 4.97 -10.09
N ILE A 149 2.28 6.19 -10.11
CA ILE A 149 1.64 6.79 -11.29
C ILE A 149 2.70 7.50 -12.11
N ASP A 150 2.71 7.28 -13.41
CA ASP A 150 3.52 8.07 -14.33
C ASP A 150 2.82 9.42 -14.57
N LEU A 151 3.14 10.39 -13.74
CA LEU A 151 2.57 11.74 -13.78
C LEU A 151 3.40 12.71 -14.65
N GLY A 152 4.54 12.27 -15.17
CA GLY A 152 5.42 13.12 -15.94
C GLY A 152 5.94 14.32 -15.15
N GLN A 153 6.08 15.46 -15.82
CA GLN A 153 6.60 16.68 -15.20
C GLN A 153 5.54 17.53 -14.47
N THR A 154 4.27 17.16 -14.61
CA THR A 154 3.14 17.93 -14.06
C THR A 154 2.54 17.31 -12.80
N GLU A 155 3.27 16.42 -12.14
CA GLU A 155 2.82 15.70 -10.94
C GLU A 155 2.18 16.61 -9.89
N GLU A 156 2.85 17.70 -9.52
CA GLU A 156 2.38 18.60 -8.47
C GLU A 156 1.13 19.39 -8.86
N GLU A 157 0.92 19.63 -10.14
CA GLU A 157 -0.24 20.37 -10.65
C GLU A 157 -1.52 19.54 -10.59
N HIS A 158 -1.40 18.22 -10.69
CA HIS A 158 -2.54 17.31 -10.70
C HIS A 158 -2.99 16.85 -9.34
N LEU A 159 -2.10 16.90 -8.36
CA LEU A 159 -2.36 16.37 -7.03
C LEU A 159 -2.51 17.47 -5.99
N ILE A 160 -3.67 17.53 -5.38
CA ILE A 160 -3.95 18.42 -4.24
C ILE A 160 -3.61 17.66 -2.97
N ARG A 161 -2.63 18.14 -2.21
CA ARG A 161 -2.18 17.52 -0.96
C ARG A 161 -3.02 18.01 0.20
N ARG A 162 -3.53 17.07 0.98
CA ARG A 162 -4.20 17.34 2.26
C ARG A 162 -3.70 16.37 3.30
N LYS A 163 -3.66 16.80 4.55
CA LYS A 163 -3.36 15.94 5.68
C LYS A 163 -4.61 15.31 6.24
N VAL A 164 -4.51 14.04 6.56
CA VAL A 164 -5.49 13.32 7.34
C VAL A 164 -4.76 12.72 8.52
N PHE A 165 -5.23 12.99 9.71
CA PHE A 165 -4.66 12.43 10.92
C PHE A 165 -5.60 11.44 11.55
N GLU A 166 -5.03 10.41 12.06
CA GLU A 166 -5.64 9.58 13.05
C GLU A 166 -4.94 9.84 14.39
N ILE A 167 -5.73 10.16 15.40
CA ILE A 167 -5.22 10.69 16.67
C ILE A 167 -4.49 9.65 17.50
N ASP A 168 -4.79 8.38 17.29
CA ASP A 168 -4.31 7.29 18.14
C ASP A 168 -2.79 7.18 18.25
N ARG A 169 -2.04 7.58 17.24
CA ARG A 169 -0.57 7.50 17.25
C ARG A 169 0.06 8.46 16.27
N ARG A 170 0.51 9.57 16.78
CA ARG A 170 1.48 10.37 16.06
C ARG A 170 2.88 9.84 16.32
N LEU A 171 3.50 9.32 15.28
CA LEU A 171 4.91 9.01 15.30
C LEU A 171 5.77 10.21 14.91
N VAL A 172 5.18 11.18 14.20
CA VAL A 172 5.85 12.37 13.70
C VAL A 172 4.91 13.57 13.84
N GLU A 173 5.40 14.63 14.45
CA GLU A 173 4.73 15.92 14.41
C GLU A 173 4.85 16.50 13.00
N VAL A 174 3.76 17.02 12.49
CA VAL A 174 3.72 17.59 11.15
C VAL A 174 3.37 19.06 11.24
N HIS A 175 4.39 19.89 11.15
CA HIS A 175 4.27 21.34 11.19
C HIS A 175 4.16 21.86 9.74
N ASP A 176 2.95 22.12 9.32
CA ASP A 176 2.63 22.84 8.10
C ASP A 176 1.25 23.50 8.21
N ASP A 177 0.94 24.34 7.26
CA ASP A 177 -0.28 25.16 7.18
C ASP A 177 -1.49 24.43 6.57
N LYS A 178 -1.41 23.11 6.37
CA LYS A 178 -2.50 22.32 5.78
C LYS A 178 -3.52 21.91 6.84
N PRO A 179 -4.81 21.83 6.49
CA PRO A 179 -5.83 21.38 7.40
C PRO A 179 -5.60 19.93 7.84
N LYS A 180 -5.78 19.68 9.13
CA LYS A 180 -5.60 18.40 9.79
C LYS A 180 -6.96 17.92 10.31
N TRP A 181 -7.28 16.65 10.09
CA TRP A 181 -8.57 16.08 10.40
C TRP A 181 -8.41 14.85 11.30
N SER A 182 -9.33 14.66 12.24
CA SER A 182 -9.29 13.47 13.12
C SER A 182 -9.49 12.16 12.36
N GLU A 183 -10.31 12.18 11.32
CA GLU A 183 -10.60 11.06 10.42
C GLU A 183 -10.67 11.54 8.98
N LEU A 184 -11.76 11.25 8.26
CA LEU A 184 -11.99 11.75 6.91
C LEU A 184 -12.43 13.22 6.96
N ASP A 185 -11.86 14.03 6.07
CA ASP A 185 -12.26 15.43 5.92
C ASP A 185 -13.76 15.57 5.60
N LYS A 186 -14.39 16.63 6.09
CA LYS A 186 -15.83 16.92 6.04
C LYS A 186 -16.73 15.99 6.85
N LEU A 187 -16.21 14.90 7.40
CA LEU A 187 -16.95 13.95 8.24
C LEU A 187 -16.38 13.84 9.65
N SER A 188 -15.33 14.59 9.94
CA SER A 188 -14.60 14.53 11.20
C SER A 188 -14.18 15.92 11.68
N ASP A 189 -13.61 15.98 12.87
CA ASP A 189 -13.20 17.24 13.49
C ASP A 189 -11.93 17.80 12.87
N LEU A 190 -11.91 19.10 12.68
CA LEU A 190 -10.69 19.83 12.32
C LEU A 190 -9.80 19.94 13.57
N LEU A 191 -8.50 19.73 13.37
CA LEU A 191 -7.51 19.71 14.45
C LEU A 191 -6.47 20.83 14.28
N ASN A 192 -5.97 21.34 15.40
CA ASN A 192 -4.76 22.16 15.43
C ASN A 192 -3.49 21.29 15.26
N ASP A 193 -2.31 21.91 15.25
CA ASP A 193 -1.03 21.20 15.10
C ASP A 193 -0.74 20.24 16.24
N ASP A 194 -1.25 20.49 17.44
CA ASP A 194 -1.12 19.61 18.60
C ASP A 194 -2.14 18.45 18.59
N GLY A 195 -3.09 18.46 17.62
CA GLY A 195 -4.12 17.44 17.45
C GLY A 195 -5.36 17.61 18.31
N HIS A 196 -5.55 18.77 18.86
CA HIS A 196 -6.78 19.12 19.54
C HIS A 196 -7.81 19.68 18.56
N LYS A 197 -9.08 19.40 18.81
CA LYS A 197 -10.20 19.92 18.03
C LYS A 197 -10.21 21.46 18.10
N ILE A 198 -10.39 22.08 16.93
CA ILE A 198 -10.57 23.53 16.79
C ILE A 198 -12.06 23.87 16.74
#